data_eba71f1c56cf840e5dad9433e584e802
#
_entry.id   eba71f1c56cf840e5dad9433e584e802
#
_cell.length_a   1.000
_cell.length_b   1.000
_cell.length_c   1.000
_cell.angle_alpha   90.00
_cell.angle_beta   90.00
_cell.angle_gamma   90.00
#
_symmetry.space_group_name_H-M   'P 1'
#
loop_
_entity.id
_entity.type
_entity.pdbx_description
1 polymer ?
#
loop_
_entity_poly.entity_id
_entity_poly.type
_entity_poly.pdbx_seq_one_letter_code
_entity_poly.pdbx_strand_id
1 'polypeptide(L)'
;MKSNGGTLVIDDFGRQRVTPQDLLNRWILPLERRVDFLTLHNGKKIEVPFEQLVVFSTNLDERDLVDDAFLRRMGYRARVEPPTPAAYSEIFKRALAMRSMTFDQASLTHVLNKYDAENRMMKGCEPRDLLNRVTDICLFEGQTPHLSPELIDIAWRNYFGSSHGFSVESEKAAFA
;
A
#
# COMPACT_ATOMS: atom_id res chain seq x y z
N MET A 1 -9.72 -19.28 -14.62
CA MET A 1 -10.42 -20.52 -14.21
C MET A 1 -10.45 -20.73 -12.70
N LYS A 2 -9.32 -20.63 -11.98
CA LYS A 2 -9.27 -20.87 -10.52
C LYS A 2 -10.13 -19.91 -9.68
N SER A 3 -10.41 -18.71 -10.18
CA SER A 3 -11.18 -17.65 -9.51
C SER A 3 -12.64 -17.57 -9.93
N ASN A 4 -13.13 -18.48 -10.81
CA ASN A 4 -14.54 -18.51 -11.17
C ASN A 4 -15.43 -18.77 -9.94
N GLY A 5 -16.51 -18.05 -9.81
CA GLY A 5 -17.36 -18.03 -8.61
C GLY A 5 -16.77 -17.28 -7.41
N GLY A 6 -15.64 -16.58 -7.59
CA GLY A 6 -14.94 -15.84 -6.54
C GLY A 6 -14.45 -14.47 -6.99
N THR A 7 -13.34 -14.03 -6.39
CA THR A 7 -12.74 -12.72 -6.67
C THR A 7 -11.32 -12.90 -7.21
N LEU A 8 -11.01 -12.17 -8.30
CA LEU A 8 -9.66 -12.01 -8.82
C LEU A 8 -9.19 -10.59 -8.55
N VAL A 9 -8.12 -10.44 -7.78
CA VAL A 9 -7.48 -9.16 -7.50
C VAL A 9 -6.21 -9.04 -8.33
N ILE A 10 -6.09 -7.96 -9.08
CA ILE A 10 -4.87 -7.56 -9.79
C ILE A 10 -4.33 -6.34 -9.08
N ASP A 11 -3.34 -6.57 -8.25
CA ASP A 11 -2.67 -5.56 -7.46
C ASP A 11 -1.57 -4.86 -8.26
N ASP A 12 -1.26 -3.60 -7.91
CA ASP A 12 -0.28 -2.76 -8.61
C ASP A 12 -0.52 -2.69 -10.13
N PHE A 13 -1.80 -2.63 -10.54
CA PHE A 13 -2.17 -2.57 -11.95
C PHE A 13 -1.47 -1.40 -12.66
N GLY A 14 -0.84 -1.70 -13.78
CA GLY A 14 0.01 -0.76 -14.51
C GLY A 14 1.52 -0.98 -14.28
N ARG A 15 1.92 -1.84 -13.33
CA ARG A 15 3.32 -2.18 -13.04
C ARG A 15 3.71 -3.59 -13.47
N GLN A 16 2.80 -4.30 -14.14
CA GLN A 16 3.06 -5.62 -14.70
C GLN A 16 4.02 -5.53 -15.89
N ARG A 17 4.60 -6.69 -16.28
CA ARG A 17 5.44 -6.79 -17.50
C ARG A 17 4.65 -6.59 -18.79
N VAL A 18 3.36 -6.90 -18.76
CA VAL A 18 2.42 -6.67 -19.88
C VAL A 18 1.88 -5.26 -19.73
N THR A 19 1.76 -4.53 -20.82
CA THR A 19 1.20 -3.18 -20.79
C THR A 19 -0.26 -3.22 -20.30
N PRO A 20 -0.75 -2.20 -19.58
CA PRO A 20 -2.16 -2.13 -19.19
C PRO A 20 -3.09 -2.33 -20.38
N GLN A 21 -2.78 -1.69 -21.50
CA GLN A 21 -3.59 -1.77 -22.73
C GLN A 21 -3.68 -3.20 -23.27
N ASP A 22 -2.58 -3.94 -23.35
CA ASP A 22 -2.58 -5.32 -23.84
C ASP A 22 -3.37 -6.26 -22.91
N LEU A 23 -3.19 -6.10 -21.59
CA LEU A 23 -3.93 -6.87 -20.61
C LEU A 23 -5.44 -6.60 -20.74
N LEU A 24 -5.81 -5.35 -20.86
CA LEU A 24 -7.21 -4.92 -20.94
C LEU A 24 -7.86 -5.36 -22.25
N ASN A 25 -7.15 -5.24 -23.38
CA ASN A 25 -7.62 -5.73 -24.66
C ASN A 25 -7.97 -7.22 -24.63
N ARG A 26 -7.15 -8.01 -23.92
CA ARG A 26 -7.43 -9.45 -23.69
C ARG A 26 -8.67 -9.69 -22.86
N TRP A 27 -9.04 -8.73 -21.99
CA TRP A 27 -10.13 -8.85 -21.02
C TRP A 27 -11.43 -8.21 -21.44
N ILE A 28 -11.46 -7.48 -22.56
CA ILE A 28 -12.69 -6.87 -23.07
C ILE A 28 -13.80 -7.90 -23.20
N LEU A 29 -13.54 -9.00 -23.91
CA LEU A 29 -14.53 -10.04 -24.15
C LEU A 29 -14.99 -10.76 -22.88
N PRO A 30 -14.08 -11.22 -21.99
CA PRO A 30 -14.47 -11.81 -20.72
C PRO A 30 -15.31 -10.88 -19.83
N LEU A 31 -14.98 -9.60 -19.76
CA LEU A 31 -15.74 -8.64 -18.95
C LEU A 31 -17.12 -8.32 -19.52
N GLU A 32 -17.27 -8.26 -20.86
CA GLU A 32 -18.53 -7.96 -21.50
C GLU A 32 -19.47 -9.17 -21.59
N ARG A 33 -18.93 -10.31 -22.01
CA ARG A 33 -19.73 -11.49 -22.35
C ARG A 33 -19.73 -12.58 -21.28
N ARG A 34 -18.95 -12.41 -20.23
CA ARG A 34 -18.79 -13.39 -19.15
C ARG A 34 -18.29 -14.74 -19.63
N VAL A 35 -17.60 -14.77 -20.76
CA VAL A 35 -16.96 -15.96 -21.33
C VAL A 35 -15.55 -15.63 -21.80
N ASP A 36 -14.66 -16.61 -21.75
CA ASP A 36 -13.33 -16.55 -22.33
C ASP A 36 -13.11 -17.72 -23.30
N PHE A 37 -12.26 -17.54 -24.29
CA PHE A 37 -11.88 -18.56 -25.24
C PHE A 37 -10.42 -18.94 -25.06
N LEU A 38 -10.18 -20.19 -24.68
CA LEU A 38 -8.85 -20.76 -24.53
C LEU A 38 -8.54 -21.67 -25.71
N THR A 39 -7.31 -21.59 -26.21
CA THR A 39 -6.83 -22.49 -27.27
C THR A 39 -6.00 -23.62 -26.66
N LEU A 40 -6.39 -24.84 -26.89
CA LEU A 40 -5.66 -26.03 -26.49
C LEU A 40 -4.44 -26.25 -27.38
N HIS A 41 -3.50 -27.10 -26.95
CA HIS A 41 -2.29 -27.44 -27.72
C HIS A 41 -2.57 -28.01 -29.11
N ASN A 42 -3.73 -28.67 -29.28
CA ASN A 42 -4.18 -29.20 -30.56
C ASN A 42 -4.91 -28.15 -31.44
N GLY A 43 -4.88 -26.88 -31.08
CA GLY A 43 -5.55 -25.82 -31.81
C GLY A 43 -7.06 -25.67 -31.55
N LYS A 44 -7.68 -26.59 -30.81
CA LYS A 44 -9.11 -26.52 -30.50
C LYS A 44 -9.39 -25.38 -29.53
N LYS A 45 -10.38 -24.54 -29.84
CA LYS A 45 -10.88 -23.53 -28.94
C LYS A 45 -11.97 -24.08 -28.04
N ILE A 46 -11.86 -23.78 -26.75
CA ILE A 46 -12.89 -24.10 -25.76
C ILE A 46 -13.40 -22.79 -25.16
N GLU A 47 -14.69 -22.72 -24.97
CA GLU A 47 -15.36 -21.62 -24.26
C GLU A 47 -15.36 -21.94 -22.76
N VAL A 48 -14.99 -20.96 -21.96
CA VAL A 48 -14.91 -21.07 -20.50
C VAL A 48 -15.72 -19.96 -19.86
N PRO A 49 -16.61 -20.25 -18.91
CA PRO A 49 -17.33 -19.20 -18.17
C PRO A 49 -16.35 -18.28 -17.43
N PHE A 50 -16.66 -16.98 -17.43
CA PHE A 50 -15.90 -15.95 -16.73
C PHE A 50 -16.78 -15.31 -15.66
N GLU A 51 -17.06 -16.09 -14.61
CA GLU A 51 -17.96 -15.70 -13.51
C GLU A 51 -17.16 -15.33 -12.27
N GLN A 52 -16.52 -14.18 -12.30
CA GLN A 52 -15.71 -13.68 -11.19
C GLN A 52 -15.86 -12.17 -11.02
N LEU A 53 -15.72 -11.71 -9.76
CA LEU A 53 -15.49 -10.32 -9.48
C LEU A 53 -14.02 -10.00 -9.77
N VAL A 54 -13.78 -9.01 -10.62
CA VAL A 54 -12.42 -8.54 -10.90
C VAL A 54 -12.20 -7.21 -10.20
N VAL A 55 -11.13 -7.14 -9.44
CA VAL A 55 -10.70 -5.94 -8.72
C VAL A 55 -9.31 -5.55 -9.21
N PHE A 56 -9.18 -4.33 -9.71
CA PHE A 56 -7.88 -3.73 -10.02
C PHE A 56 -7.52 -2.75 -8.91
N SER A 57 -6.33 -2.85 -8.34
CA SER A 57 -5.78 -1.85 -7.44
C SER A 57 -4.56 -1.18 -8.09
N THR A 58 -4.48 0.14 -7.98
CA THR A 58 -3.39 0.92 -8.57
C THR A 58 -3.15 2.20 -7.79
N ASN A 59 -1.92 2.71 -7.83
CA ASN A 59 -1.53 4.03 -7.33
C ASN A 59 -1.25 5.02 -8.47
N LEU A 60 -1.51 4.63 -9.72
CA LEU A 60 -1.39 5.48 -10.90
C LEU A 60 -2.73 6.16 -11.20
N ASP A 61 -2.68 7.29 -11.91
CA ASP A 61 -3.90 7.94 -12.37
C ASP A 61 -4.61 7.05 -13.39
N GLU A 62 -5.92 6.93 -13.27
CA GLU A 62 -6.71 6.07 -14.16
C GLU A 62 -6.61 6.49 -15.63
N ARG A 63 -6.39 7.79 -15.90
CA ARG A 63 -6.23 8.34 -17.26
C ARG A 63 -4.91 7.94 -17.90
N ASP A 64 -3.88 7.66 -17.10
CA ASP A 64 -2.59 7.21 -17.59
C ASP A 64 -2.55 5.70 -17.87
N LEU A 65 -3.53 4.98 -17.31
CA LEU A 65 -3.58 3.52 -17.39
C LEU A 65 -4.43 3.00 -18.54
N VAL A 66 -5.57 3.63 -18.79
CA VAL A 66 -6.61 3.05 -19.63
C VAL A 66 -7.38 4.12 -20.40
N ASP A 67 -7.92 3.72 -21.54
CA ASP A 67 -8.81 4.57 -22.35
C ASP A 67 -10.23 4.62 -21.76
N ASP A 68 -11.01 5.60 -22.22
CA ASP A 68 -12.41 5.79 -21.83
C ASP A 68 -13.29 4.59 -22.16
N ALA A 69 -12.95 3.82 -23.20
CA ALA A 69 -13.71 2.65 -23.60
C ALA A 69 -13.61 1.54 -22.55
N PHE A 70 -12.46 1.38 -21.93
CA PHE A 70 -12.29 0.43 -20.84
C PHE A 70 -12.90 0.93 -19.54
N LEU A 71 -12.72 2.23 -19.23
CA LEU A 71 -13.32 2.83 -18.02
C LEU A 71 -14.84 2.64 -17.94
N ARG A 72 -15.53 2.61 -19.07
CA ARG A 72 -16.99 2.35 -19.13
C ARG A 72 -17.35 0.92 -18.72
N ARG A 73 -16.41 -0.02 -18.79
CA ARG A 73 -16.61 -1.43 -18.42
C ARG A 73 -16.33 -1.71 -16.95
N MET A 74 -15.68 -0.77 -16.27
CA MET A 74 -15.51 -0.79 -14.82
C MET A 74 -16.78 -0.24 -14.17
N GLY A 75 -17.60 -1.13 -13.60
CA GLY A 75 -18.89 -0.75 -13.00
C GLY A 75 -18.74 0.11 -11.74
N TYR A 76 -17.63 -0.05 -11.02
CA TYR A 76 -17.39 0.68 -9.77
C TYR A 76 -15.94 1.16 -9.72
N ARG A 77 -15.77 2.39 -9.25
CA ARG A 77 -14.48 3.02 -8.99
C ARG A 77 -14.48 3.58 -7.59
N ALA A 78 -13.49 3.21 -6.80
CA ALA A 78 -13.30 3.69 -5.45
C ALA A 78 -11.94 4.36 -5.32
N ARG A 79 -11.93 5.64 -4.97
CA ARG A 79 -10.72 6.37 -4.65
C ARG A 79 -10.48 6.31 -3.16
N VAL A 80 -9.26 5.89 -2.78
CA VAL A 80 -8.83 5.87 -1.38
C VAL A 80 -8.05 7.15 -1.13
N GLU A 81 -8.67 8.09 -0.44
CA GLU A 81 -8.05 9.37 -0.09
C GLU A 81 -7.10 9.21 1.10
N PRO A 82 -6.08 10.07 1.21
CA PRO A 82 -5.26 10.16 2.41
C PRO A 82 -6.13 10.41 3.64
N PRO A 83 -5.80 9.82 4.80
CA PRO A 83 -6.57 10.02 6.00
C PRO A 83 -6.46 11.46 6.51
N THR A 84 -7.56 11.98 7.02
CA THR A 84 -7.54 13.21 7.83
C THR A 84 -6.77 12.96 9.14
N PRO A 85 -6.29 14.00 9.86
CA PRO A 85 -5.65 13.82 11.16
C PRO A 85 -6.50 13.03 12.17
N ALA A 86 -7.83 13.23 12.15
CA ALA A 86 -8.74 12.48 12.99
C ALA A 86 -8.82 11.00 12.60
N ALA A 87 -8.92 10.70 11.30
CA ALA A 87 -8.91 9.32 10.79
C ALA A 87 -7.56 8.65 11.05
N TYR A 88 -6.44 9.37 10.85
CA TYR A 88 -5.10 8.87 11.17
C TYR A 88 -4.97 8.50 12.65
N SER A 89 -5.47 9.36 13.54
CA SER A 89 -5.48 9.11 14.99
C SER A 89 -6.24 7.83 15.36
N GLU A 90 -7.38 7.59 14.71
CA GLU A 90 -8.15 6.36 14.92
C GLU A 90 -7.41 5.12 14.39
N ILE A 91 -6.79 5.21 13.21
CA ILE A 91 -5.95 4.13 12.66
C ILE A 91 -4.78 3.84 13.61
N PHE A 92 -4.13 4.87 14.14
CA PHE A 92 -3.02 4.76 15.08
C PHE A 92 -3.44 4.03 16.37
N LYS A 93 -4.60 4.40 16.96
CA LYS A 93 -5.17 3.74 18.14
C LYS A 93 -5.44 2.26 17.89
N ARG A 94 -6.07 1.93 16.76
CA ARG A 94 -6.34 0.53 16.38
C ARG A 94 -5.05 -0.26 16.19
N ALA A 95 -4.05 0.34 15.55
CA ALA A 95 -2.75 -0.28 15.34
C ALA A 95 -2.01 -0.58 16.65
N LEU A 96 -2.14 0.28 17.67
CA LEU A 96 -1.64 0.05 19.03
C LEU A 96 -2.38 -1.10 19.72
N ALA A 97 -3.72 -1.09 19.66
CA ALA A 97 -4.55 -2.13 20.28
C ALA A 97 -4.20 -3.52 19.74
N MET A 98 -3.96 -3.64 18.43
CA MET A 98 -3.53 -4.90 17.80
C MET A 98 -2.18 -5.41 18.32
N ARG A 99 -1.34 -4.55 18.90
CA ARG A 99 -0.02 -4.86 19.47
C ARG A 99 0.00 -4.93 20.99
N SER A 100 -1.19 -4.79 21.63
CA SER A 100 -1.32 -4.70 23.09
C SER A 100 -0.45 -3.58 23.69
N MET A 101 -0.19 -2.51 22.92
CA MET A 101 0.56 -1.35 23.38
C MET A 101 -0.40 -0.32 23.99
N THR A 102 0.02 0.30 25.09
CA THR A 102 -0.77 1.34 25.73
C THR A 102 -0.81 2.60 24.86
N PHE A 103 -2.02 3.15 24.68
CA PHE A 103 -2.19 4.43 23.99
C PHE A 103 -1.68 5.57 24.87
N ASP A 104 -0.91 6.47 24.27
CA ASP A 104 -0.47 7.72 24.87
C ASP A 104 -0.78 8.90 23.95
N GLN A 105 -1.52 9.88 24.50
CA GLN A 105 -1.92 11.06 23.73
C GLN A 105 -0.75 11.96 23.35
N ALA A 106 0.26 12.06 24.21
CA ALA A 106 1.45 12.88 23.96
C ALA A 106 2.24 12.32 22.76
N SER A 107 2.43 11.02 22.72
CA SER A 107 3.08 10.30 21.61
C SER A 107 2.32 10.47 20.29
N LEU A 108 1.00 10.38 20.28
CA LEU A 108 0.21 10.65 19.08
C LEU A 108 0.37 12.11 18.62
N THR A 109 0.30 13.06 19.54
CA THR A 109 0.49 14.48 19.24
C THR A 109 1.89 14.73 18.65
N HIS A 110 2.91 14.07 19.21
CA HIS A 110 4.27 14.13 18.68
C HIS A 110 4.36 13.64 17.23
N VAL A 111 3.74 12.51 16.91
CA VAL A 111 3.66 12.00 15.53
C VAL A 111 2.98 13.01 14.60
N LEU A 112 1.83 13.54 14.98
CA LEU A 112 1.09 14.50 14.15
C LEU A 112 1.90 15.77 13.90
N ASN A 113 2.57 16.30 14.93
CA ASN A 113 3.44 17.49 14.80
C ASN A 113 4.61 17.24 13.83
N LYS A 114 5.13 16.00 13.75
CA LYS A 114 6.18 15.67 12.78
C LYS A 114 5.66 15.71 11.33
N TYR A 115 4.44 15.24 11.07
CA TYR A 115 3.81 15.37 9.75
C TYR A 115 3.66 16.84 9.36
N ASP A 116 3.18 17.68 10.28
CA ASP A 116 2.99 19.12 10.05
C ASP A 116 4.34 19.82 9.82
N ALA A 117 5.34 19.54 10.65
CA ALA A 117 6.67 20.15 10.56
C ALA A 117 7.39 19.81 9.23
N GLU A 118 7.19 18.60 8.71
CA GLU A 118 7.78 18.17 7.44
C GLU A 118 6.85 18.41 6.23
N ASN A 119 5.68 19.02 6.44
CA ASN A 119 4.63 19.20 5.42
C ASN A 119 4.34 17.91 4.65
N ARG A 120 4.25 16.82 5.37
CA ARG A 120 4.13 15.46 4.84
C ARG A 120 2.67 15.00 4.83
N MET A 121 2.24 14.44 3.72
CA MET A 121 0.91 13.84 3.61
C MET A 121 0.85 12.52 4.39
N MET A 122 -0.17 12.36 5.24
CA MET A 122 -0.41 11.16 6.01
C MET A 122 -0.90 10.01 5.11
N LYS A 123 -0.45 8.77 5.37
CA LYS A 123 -0.94 7.57 4.70
C LYS A 123 -1.48 6.57 5.72
N GLY A 124 -2.53 5.85 5.34
CA GLY A 124 -3.19 4.89 6.23
C GLY A 124 -2.33 3.69 6.67
N CYS A 125 -1.27 3.35 5.91
CA CYS A 125 -0.34 2.28 6.28
C CYS A 125 0.73 2.71 7.30
N GLU A 126 1.05 3.99 7.35
CA GLU A 126 2.18 4.52 8.13
C GLU A 126 2.07 4.29 9.64
N PRO A 127 0.89 4.38 10.30
CA PRO A 127 0.76 4.02 11.72
C PRO A 127 1.26 2.62 12.02
N ARG A 128 0.84 1.64 11.21
CA ARG A 128 1.27 0.25 11.36
C ARG A 128 2.78 0.12 11.20
N ASP A 129 3.32 0.76 10.18
CA ASP A 129 4.72 0.61 9.81
C ASP A 129 5.65 1.33 10.80
N LEU A 130 5.26 2.49 11.34
CA LEU A 130 5.97 3.18 12.42
C LEU A 130 5.96 2.35 13.71
N LEU A 131 4.80 1.81 14.10
CA LEU A 131 4.68 1.00 15.31
C LEU A 131 5.43 -0.33 15.20
N ASN A 132 5.55 -0.93 14.02
CA ASN A 132 6.42 -2.08 13.80
C ASN A 132 7.88 -1.72 14.14
N ARG A 133 8.37 -0.57 13.65
CA ARG A 133 9.74 -0.12 13.94
C ARG A 133 9.96 0.17 15.41
N VAL A 134 8.99 0.81 16.08
CA VAL A 134 9.07 1.00 17.54
C VAL A 134 9.17 -0.35 18.25
N THR A 135 8.35 -1.32 17.85
CA THR A 135 8.40 -2.68 18.40
C THR A 135 9.75 -3.33 18.18
N ASP A 136 10.28 -3.26 16.96
CA ASP A 136 11.59 -3.85 16.62
C ASP A 136 12.72 -3.22 17.42
N ILE A 137 12.71 -1.90 17.62
CA ILE A 137 13.69 -1.17 18.43
C ILE A 137 13.62 -1.63 19.90
N CYS A 138 12.42 -1.68 20.49
CA CYS A 138 12.25 -2.15 21.86
C CYS A 138 12.77 -3.58 22.05
N LEU A 139 12.44 -4.49 21.13
CA LEU A 139 12.88 -5.88 21.17
C LEU A 139 14.41 -5.99 21.03
N PHE A 140 15.01 -5.19 20.17
CA PHE A 140 16.46 -5.15 20.01
C PHE A 140 17.18 -4.69 21.28
N GLU A 141 16.57 -3.74 22.01
CA GLU A 141 17.07 -3.25 23.29
C GLU A 141 16.70 -4.13 24.49
N GLY A 142 16.00 -5.26 24.26
CA GLY A 142 15.54 -6.16 25.32
C GLY A 142 14.42 -5.60 26.19
N GLN A 143 13.66 -4.62 25.66
CA GLN A 143 12.56 -3.95 26.35
C GLN A 143 11.20 -4.48 25.88
N THR A 144 10.19 -4.35 26.74
CA THR A 144 8.80 -4.55 26.31
C THR A 144 8.36 -3.41 25.41
N PRO A 145 7.64 -3.69 24.28
CA PRO A 145 7.18 -2.66 23.38
C PRO A 145 6.33 -1.59 24.08
N HIS A 146 6.76 -0.35 23.98
CA HIS A 146 6.08 0.82 24.54
C HIS A 146 6.25 2.04 23.63
N LEU A 147 5.49 3.10 23.88
CA LEU A 147 5.63 4.37 23.16
C LEU A 147 6.42 5.37 23.98
N SER A 148 7.32 6.09 23.32
CA SER A 148 7.90 7.33 23.80
C SER A 148 8.23 8.25 22.63
N PRO A 149 8.33 9.58 22.83
CA PRO A 149 8.76 10.49 21.76
C PRO A 149 10.11 10.12 21.15
N GLU A 150 11.07 9.67 21.96
CA GLU A 150 12.41 9.28 21.52
C GLU A 150 12.36 8.05 20.59
N LEU A 151 11.58 7.02 20.95
CA LEU A 151 11.38 5.84 20.12
C LEU A 151 10.66 6.18 18.81
N ILE A 152 9.69 7.07 18.87
CA ILE A 152 9.01 7.59 17.68
C ILE A 152 10.00 8.33 16.78
N ASP A 153 10.90 9.14 17.32
CA ASP A 153 11.90 9.85 16.54
C ASP A 153 12.88 8.92 15.83
N ILE A 154 13.31 7.85 16.51
CA ILE A 154 14.17 6.83 15.91
C ILE A 154 13.39 6.08 14.80
N ALA A 155 12.17 5.62 15.10
CA ALA A 155 11.31 4.92 14.16
C ALA A 155 11.01 5.79 12.92
N TRP A 156 10.75 7.09 13.12
CA TRP A 156 10.50 8.07 12.08
C TRP A 156 11.69 8.21 11.13
N ARG A 157 12.90 8.41 11.69
CA ARG A 157 14.13 8.49 10.90
C ARG A 157 14.40 7.22 10.12
N ASN A 158 14.15 6.06 10.73
CA ASN A 158 14.34 4.76 10.08
C ASN A 158 13.31 4.49 8.97
N TYR A 159 12.12 5.07 9.08
CA TYR A 159 11.05 4.87 8.09
C TYR A 159 11.13 5.87 6.92
N PHE A 160 11.29 7.14 7.23
CA PHE A 160 11.27 8.21 6.24
C PHE A 160 12.66 8.65 5.75
N GLY A 161 13.72 8.19 6.39
CA GLY A 161 15.07 8.69 6.21
C GLY A 161 15.31 10.00 6.97
N SER A 162 16.56 10.37 7.14
CA SER A 162 16.91 11.71 7.62
C SER A 162 16.65 12.72 6.50
N SER A 163 15.94 13.80 6.81
CA SER A 163 15.72 14.93 5.91
C SER A 163 17.02 15.69 5.55
N HIS A 164 18.14 15.32 6.18
CA HIS A 164 19.48 15.73 5.80
C HIS A 164 20.17 14.55 5.14
N GLY A 165 20.57 14.70 3.88
CA GLY A 165 21.29 13.70 3.11
C GLY A 165 22.45 13.12 3.93
N PHE A 166 22.69 11.83 3.80
CA PHE A 166 23.90 11.18 4.28
C PHE A 166 25.12 11.92 3.70
N SER A 167 25.69 12.84 4.44
CA SER A 167 27.03 13.32 4.16
C SER A 167 28.00 12.24 4.63
N VAL A 168 28.57 11.51 3.69
CA VAL A 168 29.59 10.45 3.86
C VAL A 168 30.92 11.04 4.38
N GLU A 169 30.93 12.14 5.12
CA GLU A 169 32.16 12.83 5.54
C GLU A 169 32.59 12.57 6.98
N SER A 170 31.83 11.82 7.80
CA SER A 170 32.19 11.64 9.21
C SER A 170 32.88 10.33 9.59
N GLU A 171 33.17 9.42 8.65
CA GLU A 171 33.84 8.14 8.98
C GLU A 171 35.35 8.12 8.72
N LYS A 172 35.96 9.19 8.21
CA LYS A 172 37.41 9.24 8.00
C LYS A 172 38.23 9.72 9.20
N ALA A 173 37.62 10.15 10.30
CA ALA A 173 38.29 10.67 11.47
C ALA A 173 38.47 9.66 12.62
N ALA A 174 37.98 8.42 12.49
CA ALA A 174 38.06 7.41 13.55
C ALA A 174 39.12 6.29 13.32
N PHE A 175 39.85 6.36 12.21
CA PHE A 175 40.94 5.39 11.90
C PHE A 175 42.20 6.11 11.39
N ALA A 176 42.63 7.13 12.13
CA ALA A 176 43.98 7.69 11.99
C ALA A 176 44.69 7.68 13.34
#